data_5958fe1a092226620e1f32b56a039b0f
#
_entry.id   5958fe1a092226620e1f32b56a039b0f
#
_cell.length_a   1.000
_cell.length_b   1.000
_cell.length_c   1.000
_cell.angle_alpha   90.00
_cell.angle_beta   90.00
_cell.angle_gamma   90.00
#
_symmetry.space_group_name_H-M   'P 1'
#
loop_
_entity.id
_entity.type
_entity.pdbx_description
1 polymer ?
#
loop_
_entity_poly.entity_id
_entity_poly.type
_entity_poly.pdbx_seq_one_letter_code
_entity_poly.pdbx_strand_id
1 'polypeptide(L)' 'RFEWLDPSIKKTEWSREEEEKLLHLAKLMPTQWRTIAPIVGRTAAQCLEHYEFLL' A
#
# COMPACT_ATOMS: atom_id res chain seq x y z
N ARG A 1 -20.72 -6.47 -12.58
CA ARG A 1 -20.46 -6.16 -12.34
C ARG A 1 -20.11 -5.53 -11.88
N PHE A 2 -20.07 -5.34 -11.34
CA PHE A 2 -19.56 -4.75 -11.01
C PHE A 2 -19.27 -3.94 -10.68
N GLU A 3 -19.38 -3.91 -10.76
CA GLU A 3 -19.25 -2.98 -10.88
C GLU A 3 -19.55 -1.80 -10.23
N TRP A 4 -20.49 -1.42 -9.88
CA TRP A 4 -20.71 -0.34 -9.03
C TRP A 4 -19.71 -0.41 -7.95
N LEU A 5 -18.88 0.56 -7.87
CA LEU A 5 -17.87 0.58 -6.85
C LEU A 5 -18.35 1.42 -5.70
N ASP A 6 -18.30 0.84 -4.54
CA ASP A 6 -18.59 1.55 -3.32
C ASP A 6 -17.49 2.58 -3.10
N PRO A 7 -17.83 3.86 -2.91
CA PRO A 7 -16.81 4.87 -2.67
C PRO A 7 -15.89 4.56 -1.50
N SER A 8 -16.40 3.83 -0.50
CA SER A 8 -15.58 3.50 0.64
C SER A 8 -14.44 2.56 0.27
N ILE A 9 -14.59 1.80 -0.80
CA ILE A 9 -13.55 0.90 -1.24
C ILE A 9 -12.36 1.68 -1.78
N LYS A 10 -12.62 2.86 -2.32
CA LYS A 10 -11.55 3.65 -2.90
C LYS A 10 -10.56 4.13 -1.86
N LYS A 11 -10.93 4.09 -0.60
CA LYS A 11 -10.01 4.49 0.45
C LYS A 11 -8.79 3.59 0.51
N THR A 12 -8.91 2.39 0.01
CA THR A 12 -7.79 1.45 0.01
C THR A 12 -7.08 1.39 -1.32
N GLU A 13 -7.51 2.20 -2.27
CA GLU A 13 -6.83 2.21 -3.56
C GLU A 13 -5.48 2.89 -3.43
N TRP A 14 -4.53 2.36 -4.15
CA TRP A 14 -3.17 2.88 -4.17
C TRP A 14 -2.88 3.47 -5.54
N SER A 15 -2.26 4.63 -5.56
CA SER A 15 -1.80 5.19 -6.80
C SER A 15 -0.54 4.44 -7.23
N ARG A 16 -0.19 4.62 -8.49
CA ARG A 16 1.00 3.95 -9.00
C ARG A 16 2.25 4.41 -8.26
N GLU A 17 2.32 5.70 -7.96
CA GLU A 17 3.46 6.23 -7.24
C GLU A 17 3.57 5.61 -5.86
N GLU A 18 2.46 5.45 -5.20
CA GLU A 18 2.47 4.83 -3.88
C GLU A 18 2.92 3.39 -3.95
N GLU A 19 2.44 2.67 -4.94
CA GLU A 19 2.83 1.27 -5.10
C GLU A 19 4.31 1.14 -5.39
N GLU A 20 4.84 2.02 -6.22
CA GLU A 20 6.26 1.97 -6.53
C GLU A 20 7.10 2.28 -5.30
N LYS A 21 6.69 3.26 -4.51
CA LYS A 21 7.39 3.56 -3.27
C LYS A 21 7.34 2.37 -2.33
N LEU A 22 6.16 1.76 -2.21
CA LEU A 22 6.00 0.62 -1.32
C LEU A 22 6.92 -0.52 -1.73
N LEU A 23 6.91 -0.85 -3.01
CA LEU A 23 7.72 -1.96 -3.49
C LEU A 23 9.21 -1.68 -3.32
N HIS A 24 9.62 -0.45 -3.62
CA HIS A 24 11.02 -0.09 -3.47
C HIS A 24 11.47 -0.18 -2.03
N LEU A 25 10.66 0.36 -1.12
CA LEU A 25 11.01 0.35 0.29
C LEU A 25 10.94 -1.06 0.87
N ALA A 26 10.02 -1.87 0.38
CA ALA A 26 9.91 -3.24 0.86
C ALA A 26 11.14 -4.05 0.46
N LYS A 27 11.75 -3.73 -0.66
CA LYS A 27 12.98 -4.41 -1.06
C LYS A 27 14.15 -4.00 -0.17
N LEU A 28 14.17 -2.74 0.23
CA LEU A 28 15.27 -2.24 1.06
C LEU A 28 15.09 -2.60 2.53
N MET A 29 13.84 -2.51 3.01
CA MET A 29 13.55 -2.67 4.43
C MET A 29 12.30 -3.53 4.62
N PRO A 30 12.39 -4.82 4.31
CA PRO A 30 11.19 -5.67 4.33
C PRO A 30 10.58 -5.87 5.72
N THR A 31 11.30 -5.55 6.76
CA THR A 31 10.77 -5.72 8.12
C THR A 31 10.53 -4.41 8.84
N GLN A 32 10.71 -3.29 8.16
CA GLN A 32 10.60 -1.99 8.82
C GLN A 32 9.39 -1.21 8.32
N TRP A 33 8.24 -1.79 8.52
CA TRP A 33 7.01 -1.18 8.04
C TRP A 33 6.71 0.14 8.73
N ARG A 34 7.20 0.31 9.95
CA ARG A 34 7.02 1.58 10.66
C ARG A 34 7.76 2.71 9.97
N THR A 35 8.90 2.39 9.36
CA THR A 35 9.66 3.38 8.61
C THR A 35 9.06 3.59 7.23
N ILE A 36 8.57 2.53 6.63
CA ILE A 36 7.99 2.61 5.30
C ILE A 36 6.69 3.42 5.30
N ALA A 37 5.87 3.22 6.33
CA ALA A 37 4.54 3.83 6.37
C ALA A 37 4.56 5.35 6.18
N PRO A 38 5.36 6.11 6.94
CA PRO A 38 5.36 7.56 6.79
C PRO A 38 5.93 8.01 5.45
N ILE A 39 6.82 7.24 4.87
CA ILE A 39 7.39 7.60 3.57
C ILE A 39 6.33 7.44 2.48
N VAL A 40 5.59 6.35 2.55
CA VAL A 40 4.53 6.10 1.59
C VAL A 40 3.34 7.02 1.84
N GLY A 41 3.08 7.35 3.11
CA GLY A 41 1.94 8.16 3.49
C GLY A 41 0.74 7.34 3.90
N ARG A 42 0.97 6.12 4.35
CA ARG A 42 -0.09 5.23 4.80
C ARG A 42 0.34 4.54 6.08
N THR A 43 -0.61 3.87 6.72
CA THR A 43 -0.25 3.14 7.95
C THR A 43 0.56 1.91 7.62
N ALA A 44 1.28 1.42 8.62
CA ALA A 44 2.08 0.22 8.43
C ALA A 44 1.20 -0.98 8.07
N ALA A 45 0.02 -1.07 8.67
CA ALA A 45 -0.90 -2.16 8.36
C ALA A 45 -1.34 -2.12 6.91
N GLN A 46 -1.65 -0.92 6.41
CA GLN A 46 -2.06 -0.79 5.02
C GLN A 46 -0.93 -1.15 4.07
N CYS A 47 0.28 -0.72 4.40
CA CYS A 47 1.42 -1.05 3.55
C CYS A 47 1.65 -2.55 3.50
N LEU A 48 1.58 -3.20 4.65
CA LEU A 48 1.81 -4.63 4.71
C LEU A 48 0.73 -5.40 3.95
N GLU A 49 -0.53 -5.04 4.16
CA GLU A 49 -1.61 -5.70 3.46
C GLU A 49 -1.48 -5.55 1.96
N HIS A 50 -1.18 -4.35 1.52
CA HIS A 50 -1.08 -4.11 0.09
C HIS A 50 0.11 -4.87 -0.50
N TYR A 51 1.20 -4.90 0.23
CA TYR A 51 2.38 -5.63 -0.23
C TYR A 51 2.08 -7.10 -0.39
N GLU A 52 1.36 -7.68 0.56
CA GLU A 52 0.98 -9.08 0.46
C GLU A 52 0.04 -9.32 -0.71
N PHE A 53 -0.82 -8.35 -0.98
CA PHE A 53 -1.72 -8.45 -2.12
C PHE A 53 -0.95 -8.47 -3.43
N LEU A 54 0.12 -7.70 -3.51
CA LEU A 54 0.92 -7.63 -4.72
C LEU A 54 1.79 -8.85 -4.94
N LEU A 55 2.05 -9.61 -3.90
CA LEU A 55 2.80 -10.83 -4.05
C LEU A 55 1.95 -11.89 -4.71
#